data_3b0392966fbf3840dfb466287856bd24
#
_entry.id   3b0392966fbf3840dfb466287856bd24
#
_cell.length_a   1.000
_cell.length_b   1.000
_cell.length_c   1.000
_cell.angle_alpha   90.00
_cell.angle_beta   90.00
_cell.angle_gamma   90.00
#
_symmetry.space_group_name_H-M   'P 1'
#
loop_
_entity.id
_entity.type
_entity.pdbx_description
1 polymer ?
#
loop_
_entity_poly.entity_id
_entity_poly.type
_entity_poly.pdbx_seq_one_letter_code
_entity_poly.pdbx_strand_id
1 'polypeptide(L)'
;LGVFKRNVLNGWCVSISMVLTESTMVKLGSPAHGFSLPDTNGKNVSLSDFDSDALVVIFTCNHCPYAKAVEDRLILLGNDYQGQTDFVLISSNEIENFPDDSPEKMAERHQTKAYPFPYLFDESQEVAKAYGAVCTPDIFLYNKDRKLEYRGRLDDNWKEPENVTREELRMAIDAVLSGNEIDFDQVASMGCNIKWK
;
A
#
# COMPACT_ATOMS: atom_id res chain seq x y z
N LEU A 1 24.41 -1.18 -8.28
CA LEU A 1 25.15 0.09 -8.38
C LEU A 1 24.13 1.18 -8.69
N GLY A 2 23.74 1.94 -7.65
CA GLY A 2 22.70 2.95 -7.71
C GLY A 2 23.10 4.17 -8.53
N VAL A 3 22.23 4.61 -9.42
CA VAL A 3 22.41 5.81 -10.22
C VAL A 3 21.97 7.03 -9.39
N PHE A 4 22.94 7.83 -8.97
CA PHE A 4 22.70 9.13 -8.34
C PHE A 4 22.31 10.17 -9.40
N LYS A 5 21.12 10.74 -9.33
CA LYS A 5 20.82 12.03 -9.96
C LYS A 5 21.08 13.14 -8.94
N ARG A 6 22.08 13.97 -9.20
CA ARG A 6 22.35 15.20 -8.43
C ARG A 6 21.53 16.34 -9.02
N ASN A 7 20.58 16.88 -8.26
CA ASN A 7 20.06 18.22 -8.50
C ASN A 7 20.79 19.19 -7.59
N VAL A 8 21.56 20.10 -8.18
CA VAL A 8 22.26 21.16 -7.45
C VAL A 8 21.48 22.45 -7.62
N LEU A 9 20.81 22.91 -6.58
CA LEU A 9 20.37 24.29 -6.41
C LEU A 9 20.86 24.76 -5.04
N ASN A 10 21.69 25.82 -5.05
CA ASN A 10 22.19 26.56 -3.88
C ASN A 10 22.99 25.78 -2.82
N GLY A 11 24.02 25.04 -3.19
CA GLY A 11 25.13 24.66 -2.28
C GLY A 11 24.81 23.68 -1.14
N TRP A 12 23.56 23.25 -0.97
CA TRP A 12 23.14 22.23 -0.01
C TRP A 12 22.72 20.98 -0.75
N CYS A 13 23.51 19.95 -0.65
CA CYS A 13 23.16 18.62 -1.15
C CYS A 13 22.18 17.98 -0.15
N VAL A 14 20.87 18.14 -0.39
CA VAL A 14 19.88 17.33 0.33
C VAL A 14 19.96 15.92 -0.24
N SER A 15 20.65 15.04 0.46
CA SER A 15 20.63 13.61 0.19
C SER A 15 19.23 13.12 0.53
N ILE A 16 18.36 12.95 -0.47
CA ILE A 16 17.09 12.26 -0.31
C ILE A 16 17.45 10.79 -0.07
N SER A 17 17.61 10.42 1.18
CA SER A 17 17.87 9.05 1.60
C SER A 17 16.58 8.25 1.42
N MET A 18 16.50 7.43 0.37
CA MET A 18 15.54 6.34 0.30
C MET A 18 16.03 5.27 1.28
N VAL A 19 15.51 5.31 2.50
CA VAL A 19 15.83 4.30 3.52
C VAL A 19 14.92 3.11 3.28
N LEU A 20 15.53 1.95 3.07
CA LEU A 20 14.82 0.68 3.06
C LEU A 20 14.26 0.43 4.47
N THR A 21 12.94 0.26 4.55
CA THR A 21 12.21 0.14 5.82
C THR A 21 11.35 -1.11 5.76
N GLU A 22 11.41 -1.91 6.82
CA GLU A 22 10.50 -3.04 7.04
C GLU A 22 9.25 -2.59 7.79
N SER A 23 8.13 -3.22 7.50
CA SER A 23 6.85 -3.01 8.18
C SER A 23 6.95 -3.36 9.68
N THR A 24 6.20 -2.63 10.51
CA THR A 24 6.24 -2.76 11.97
C THR A 24 5.51 -3.99 12.52
N MET A 25 4.87 -4.80 11.72
CA MET A 25 4.11 -6.00 12.09
C MET A 25 3.16 -5.77 13.28
N VAL A 26 2.12 -4.96 13.07
CA VAL A 26 1.03 -4.71 14.04
C VAL A 26 0.36 -6.04 14.42
N LYS A 27 -0.10 -6.15 15.65
CA LYS A 27 -0.70 -7.38 16.19
C LYS A 27 -1.91 -7.83 15.37
N LEU A 28 -1.92 -9.10 14.98
CA LEU A 28 -3.07 -9.75 14.35
C LEU A 28 -4.30 -9.69 15.27
N GLY A 29 -5.49 -9.61 14.67
CA GLY A 29 -6.76 -9.42 15.37
C GLY A 29 -7.04 -7.96 15.77
N SER A 30 -6.10 -7.02 15.54
CA SER A 30 -6.36 -5.58 15.73
C SER A 30 -7.46 -5.09 14.79
N PRO A 31 -8.35 -4.19 15.24
CA PRO A 31 -9.39 -3.63 14.37
C PRO A 31 -8.78 -2.69 13.33
N ALA A 32 -9.41 -2.60 12.15
CA ALA A 32 -9.12 -1.54 11.20
C ALA A 32 -9.43 -0.18 11.80
N HIS A 33 -8.58 0.81 11.55
CA HIS A 33 -8.83 2.19 11.97
C HIS A 33 -9.73 2.90 10.97
N GLY A 34 -10.72 3.67 11.47
CA GLY A 34 -11.60 4.47 10.63
C GLY A 34 -10.84 5.55 9.86
N PHE A 35 -11.26 5.77 8.63
CA PHE A 35 -10.79 6.89 7.81
C PHE A 35 -11.93 7.46 6.96
N SER A 36 -11.77 8.69 6.50
CA SER A 36 -12.57 9.32 5.45
C SER A 36 -11.64 10.25 4.69
N LEU A 37 -11.21 9.83 3.50
CA LEU A 37 -10.15 10.47 2.72
C LEU A 37 -10.64 10.75 1.30
N PRO A 38 -10.17 11.83 0.64
CA PRO A 38 -10.47 12.09 -0.75
C PRO A 38 -9.79 11.06 -1.67
N ASP A 39 -10.54 10.55 -2.64
CA ASP A 39 -10.00 9.79 -3.75
C ASP A 39 -9.39 10.70 -4.83
N THR A 40 -8.87 10.11 -5.90
CA THR A 40 -8.29 10.83 -7.05
C THR A 40 -9.29 11.67 -7.84
N ASN A 41 -10.59 11.59 -7.57
CA ASN A 41 -11.65 12.43 -8.16
C ASN A 41 -12.16 13.49 -7.15
N GLY A 42 -11.60 13.53 -5.95
CA GLY A 42 -12.01 14.42 -4.86
C GLY A 42 -13.26 13.96 -4.10
N LYS A 43 -13.76 12.74 -4.35
CA LYS A 43 -14.84 12.13 -3.58
C LYS A 43 -14.27 11.53 -2.30
N ASN A 44 -14.90 11.84 -1.15
CA ASN A 44 -14.52 11.17 0.10
C ASN A 44 -14.95 9.71 0.09
N VAL A 45 -14.00 8.83 0.44
CA VAL A 45 -14.19 7.39 0.64
C VAL A 45 -13.83 7.06 2.08
N SER A 46 -14.73 6.35 2.75
CA SER A 46 -14.60 5.99 4.16
C SER A 46 -14.45 4.48 4.35
N LEU A 47 -13.91 4.04 5.47
CA LEU A 47 -13.83 2.62 5.80
C LEU A 47 -15.20 1.91 5.71
N SER A 48 -16.30 2.63 6.05
CA SER A 48 -17.67 2.11 5.99
C SER A 48 -18.21 1.89 4.58
N ASP A 49 -17.54 2.38 3.54
CA ASP A 49 -17.95 2.21 2.15
C ASP A 49 -17.49 0.85 1.57
N PHE A 50 -16.69 0.11 2.33
CA PHE A 50 -16.20 -1.22 2.00
C PHE A 50 -17.00 -2.25 2.77
N ASP A 51 -17.74 -3.13 2.08
CA ASP A 51 -18.66 -4.10 2.69
C ASP A 51 -18.37 -5.57 2.34
N SER A 52 -17.36 -5.83 1.49
CA SER A 52 -16.94 -7.19 1.15
C SER A 52 -16.44 -7.98 2.37
N ASP A 53 -16.42 -9.32 2.24
CA ASP A 53 -15.99 -10.25 3.31
C ASP A 53 -14.48 -10.09 3.67
N ALA A 54 -13.70 -9.50 2.79
CA ALA A 54 -12.31 -9.14 3.05
C ALA A 54 -11.99 -7.71 2.55
N LEU A 55 -11.04 -7.04 3.21
CA LEU A 55 -10.54 -5.72 2.83
C LEU A 55 -9.03 -5.68 2.86
N VAL A 56 -8.41 -5.32 1.74
CA VAL A 56 -6.97 -5.07 1.64
C VAL A 56 -6.71 -3.57 1.64
N VAL A 57 -6.01 -3.08 2.67
CA VAL A 57 -5.55 -1.69 2.77
C VAL A 57 -4.05 -1.65 2.45
N ILE A 58 -3.65 -0.82 1.50
CA ILE A 58 -2.26 -0.75 1.04
C ILE A 58 -1.78 0.69 1.11
N PHE A 59 -0.80 0.96 1.98
CA PHE A 59 -0.09 2.23 1.93
C PHE A 59 0.96 2.18 0.82
N THR A 60 0.86 3.12 -0.12
CA THR A 60 1.68 3.15 -1.33
C THR A 60 2.03 4.58 -1.72
N CYS A 61 2.81 4.76 -2.76
CA CYS A 61 3.09 6.07 -3.36
C CYS A 61 3.58 5.94 -4.80
N ASN A 62 3.58 7.05 -5.52
CA ASN A 62 3.92 7.05 -6.94
C ASN A 62 5.42 6.96 -7.23
N HIS A 63 6.29 7.49 -6.34
CA HIS A 63 7.72 7.57 -6.62
C HIS A 63 8.51 6.34 -6.17
N CYS A 64 7.99 5.53 -5.24
CA CYS A 64 8.70 4.39 -4.64
C CYS A 64 8.94 3.27 -5.67
N PRO A 65 10.20 2.84 -5.92
CA PRO A 65 10.50 1.76 -6.85
C PRO A 65 9.94 0.41 -6.39
N TYR A 66 9.84 0.16 -5.08
CA TYR A 66 9.26 -1.07 -4.53
C TYR A 66 7.75 -1.13 -4.77
N ALA A 67 7.03 -0.02 -4.56
CA ALA A 67 5.60 0.06 -4.85
C ALA A 67 5.34 -0.14 -6.35
N LYS A 68 6.14 0.52 -7.21
CA LYS A 68 6.04 0.37 -8.67
C LYS A 68 6.31 -1.06 -9.15
N ALA A 69 7.23 -1.76 -8.52
CA ALA A 69 7.62 -3.11 -8.92
C ALA A 69 6.52 -4.15 -8.69
N VAL A 70 5.63 -3.94 -7.72
CA VAL A 70 4.53 -4.85 -7.39
C VAL A 70 3.17 -4.39 -7.91
N GLU A 71 3.07 -3.17 -8.44
CA GLU A 71 1.83 -2.50 -8.82
C GLU A 71 0.97 -3.30 -9.79
N ASP A 72 1.56 -3.79 -10.89
CA ASP A 72 0.80 -4.52 -11.92
C ASP A 72 0.23 -5.83 -11.35
N ARG A 73 0.96 -6.49 -10.42
CA ARG A 73 0.49 -7.69 -9.74
C ARG A 73 -0.62 -7.40 -8.74
N LEU A 74 -0.58 -6.24 -8.06
CA LEU A 74 -1.66 -5.79 -7.20
C LEU A 74 -2.93 -5.48 -8.01
N ILE A 75 -2.79 -4.88 -9.19
CA ILE A 75 -3.91 -4.63 -10.12
C ILE A 75 -4.55 -5.96 -10.56
N LEU A 76 -3.73 -6.93 -10.96
CA LEU A 76 -4.21 -8.26 -11.33
C LEU A 76 -4.94 -8.92 -10.16
N LEU A 77 -4.36 -8.89 -8.98
CA LEU A 77 -4.96 -9.44 -7.77
C LEU A 77 -6.32 -8.79 -7.47
N GLY A 78 -6.42 -7.46 -7.53
CA GLY A 78 -7.68 -6.74 -7.32
C GLY A 78 -8.75 -7.11 -8.35
N ASN A 79 -8.38 -7.34 -9.61
CA ASN A 79 -9.30 -7.81 -10.65
C ASN A 79 -9.77 -9.26 -10.38
N ASP A 80 -8.86 -10.15 -9.96
CA ASP A 80 -9.17 -11.55 -9.68
C ASP A 80 -10.19 -11.72 -8.55
N TYR A 81 -10.16 -10.83 -7.55
CA TYR A 81 -11.04 -10.88 -6.37
C TYR A 81 -12.19 -9.86 -6.42
N GLN A 82 -12.45 -9.25 -7.59
CA GLN A 82 -13.55 -8.29 -7.72
C GLN A 82 -14.89 -8.86 -7.25
N GLY A 83 -15.58 -8.11 -6.37
CA GLY A 83 -16.85 -8.51 -5.77
C GLY A 83 -16.75 -9.50 -4.61
N GLN A 84 -15.54 -9.91 -4.21
CA GLN A 84 -15.30 -10.78 -3.05
C GLN A 84 -14.42 -10.08 -1.99
N THR A 85 -13.45 -9.30 -2.46
CA THR A 85 -12.51 -8.56 -1.60
C THR A 85 -12.44 -7.12 -2.08
N ASP A 86 -12.58 -6.18 -1.15
CA ASP A 86 -12.33 -4.78 -1.40
C ASP A 86 -10.82 -4.49 -1.29
N PHE A 87 -10.34 -3.57 -2.14
CA PHE A 87 -8.98 -3.05 -2.09
C PHE A 87 -9.01 -1.53 -2.01
N VAL A 88 -8.09 -0.95 -1.26
CA VAL A 88 -7.90 0.50 -1.21
C VAL A 88 -6.41 0.83 -1.12
N LEU A 89 -5.97 1.76 -1.97
CA LEU A 89 -4.64 2.35 -1.90
C LEU A 89 -4.70 3.67 -1.13
N ILE A 90 -3.71 3.93 -0.27
CA ILE A 90 -3.59 5.18 0.48
C ILE A 90 -2.16 5.72 0.31
N SER A 91 -2.05 6.96 -0.15
CA SER A 91 -0.80 7.71 -0.14
C SER A 91 -0.79 8.69 1.01
N SER A 92 0.25 8.61 1.85
CA SER A 92 0.43 9.47 3.02
C SER A 92 1.77 10.22 2.97
N ASN A 93 2.39 10.31 1.81
CA ASN A 93 3.65 11.03 1.67
C ASN A 93 3.43 12.54 1.67
N GLU A 94 4.38 13.26 2.29
CA GLU A 94 4.50 14.71 2.14
C GLU A 94 4.84 15.04 0.67
N ILE A 95 4.22 16.09 0.12
CA ILE A 95 4.24 16.39 -1.32
C ILE A 95 5.08 17.61 -1.71
N GLU A 96 5.53 18.42 -0.74
CA GLU A 96 6.35 19.60 -1.03
C GLU A 96 7.72 19.20 -1.59
N ASN A 97 8.36 18.19 -0.98
CA ASN A 97 9.62 17.64 -1.45
C ASN A 97 9.45 16.42 -2.36
N PHE A 98 8.26 15.81 -2.37
CA PHE A 98 7.91 14.63 -3.18
C PHE A 98 6.71 14.88 -4.09
N PRO A 99 6.78 15.85 -5.03
CA PRO A 99 5.63 16.26 -5.86
C PRO A 99 5.08 15.17 -6.78
N ASP A 100 5.83 14.10 -7.01
CA ASP A 100 5.34 12.92 -7.75
C ASP A 100 4.20 12.19 -7.03
N ASP A 101 4.02 12.44 -5.73
CA ASP A 101 2.95 11.87 -4.90
C ASP A 101 1.76 12.83 -4.70
N SER A 102 1.73 13.97 -5.41
CA SER A 102 0.62 14.92 -5.32
C SER A 102 -0.71 14.30 -5.80
N PRO A 103 -1.86 14.82 -5.34
CA PRO A 103 -3.18 14.33 -5.77
C PRO A 103 -3.36 14.30 -7.29
N GLU A 104 -2.82 15.30 -8.01
CA GLU A 104 -2.87 15.37 -9.48
C GLU A 104 -2.07 14.20 -10.10
N LYS A 105 -0.89 13.91 -9.55
CA LYS A 105 -0.05 12.80 -10.03
C LYS A 105 -0.63 11.44 -9.65
N MET A 106 -1.30 11.34 -8.51
CA MET A 106 -2.06 10.16 -8.14
C MET A 106 -3.22 9.91 -9.13
N ALA A 107 -3.96 10.96 -9.49
CA ALA A 107 -5.05 10.86 -10.47
C ALA A 107 -4.54 10.43 -11.85
N GLU A 108 -3.45 11.03 -12.33
CA GLU A 108 -2.79 10.65 -13.58
C GLU A 108 -2.37 9.17 -13.56
N ARG A 109 -1.77 8.71 -12.47
CA ARG A 109 -1.34 7.31 -12.33
C ARG A 109 -2.51 6.35 -12.24
N HIS A 110 -3.53 6.67 -11.43
CA HIS A 110 -4.74 5.87 -11.29
C HIS A 110 -5.41 5.63 -12.65
N GLN A 111 -5.53 6.69 -13.46
CA GLN A 111 -6.10 6.60 -14.81
C GLN A 111 -5.19 5.80 -15.76
N THR A 112 -3.88 6.08 -15.79
CA THR A 112 -2.93 5.45 -16.70
C THR A 112 -2.80 3.95 -16.45
N LYS A 113 -2.81 3.54 -15.17
CA LYS A 113 -2.70 2.15 -14.75
C LYS A 113 -4.05 1.43 -14.68
N ALA A 114 -5.14 2.18 -14.81
CA ALA A 114 -6.51 1.65 -14.72
C ALA A 114 -6.73 0.83 -13.42
N TYR A 115 -6.41 1.42 -12.27
CA TYR A 115 -6.64 0.76 -10.99
C TYR A 115 -8.12 0.37 -10.82
N PRO A 116 -8.43 -0.90 -10.47
CA PRO A 116 -9.80 -1.34 -10.26
C PRO A 116 -10.35 -0.95 -8.88
N PHE A 117 -9.60 -0.20 -8.09
CA PHE A 117 -9.89 0.16 -6.70
C PHE A 117 -9.51 1.62 -6.42
N PRO A 118 -10.12 2.26 -5.39
CA PRO A 118 -9.83 3.67 -5.07
C PRO A 118 -8.39 3.89 -4.60
N TYR A 119 -7.85 5.07 -4.94
CA TYR A 119 -6.56 5.56 -4.49
C TYR A 119 -6.77 6.87 -3.73
N LEU A 120 -6.52 6.85 -2.42
CA LEU A 120 -6.86 7.91 -1.47
C LEU A 120 -5.64 8.70 -1.03
N PHE A 121 -5.83 9.98 -0.72
CA PHE A 121 -4.78 10.86 -0.22
C PHE A 121 -4.98 11.17 1.26
N ASP A 122 -4.06 10.71 2.11
CA ASP A 122 -3.99 11.01 3.54
C ASP A 122 -3.03 12.18 3.79
N GLU A 123 -3.49 13.40 3.49
CA GLU A 123 -2.69 14.62 3.64
C GLU A 123 -2.20 14.83 5.08
N SER A 124 -3.02 14.49 6.05
CA SER A 124 -2.69 14.64 7.48
C SER A 124 -1.68 13.65 7.99
N GLN A 125 -1.52 12.51 7.31
CA GLN A 125 -0.70 11.37 7.71
C GLN A 125 -1.20 10.65 8.99
N GLU A 126 -2.36 11.05 9.49
CA GLU A 126 -2.94 10.47 10.72
C GLU A 126 -3.45 9.04 10.48
N VAL A 127 -3.94 8.74 9.27
CA VAL A 127 -4.38 7.38 8.93
C VAL A 127 -3.18 6.43 8.87
N ALA A 128 -2.09 6.81 8.20
CA ALA A 128 -0.88 5.99 8.19
C ALA A 128 -0.32 5.74 9.60
N LYS A 129 -0.29 6.78 10.45
CA LYS A 129 0.12 6.66 11.86
C LYS A 129 -0.78 5.73 12.64
N ALA A 130 -2.11 5.84 12.50
CA ALA A 130 -3.07 4.99 13.18
C ALA A 130 -2.92 3.51 12.78
N TYR A 131 -2.71 3.23 11.49
CA TYR A 131 -2.43 1.88 10.99
C TYR A 131 -1.03 1.36 11.36
N GLY A 132 -0.14 2.23 11.87
CA GLY A 132 1.26 1.89 12.10
C GLY A 132 2.00 1.56 10.79
N ALA A 133 1.57 2.14 9.67
CA ALA A 133 2.24 2.03 8.39
C ALA A 133 3.53 2.86 8.40
N VAL A 134 4.63 2.30 7.90
CA VAL A 134 5.96 2.95 7.94
C VAL A 134 6.69 2.91 6.60
N CYS A 135 6.25 2.06 5.68
CA CYS A 135 6.89 1.89 4.36
C CYS A 135 5.87 1.85 3.22
N THR A 136 6.36 1.85 1.99
CA THR A 136 5.54 1.66 0.78
C THR A 136 6.21 0.64 -0.15
N PRO A 137 5.48 -0.44 -0.55
CA PRO A 137 4.12 -0.78 -0.12
C PRO A 137 4.07 -1.32 1.31
N ASP A 138 3.00 -1.04 2.06
CA ASP A 138 2.71 -1.65 3.37
C ASP A 138 1.29 -2.20 3.33
N ILE A 139 1.11 -3.51 3.52
CA ILE A 139 -0.10 -4.25 3.17
C ILE A 139 -0.78 -4.82 4.41
N PHE A 140 -2.09 -4.61 4.50
CA PHE A 140 -2.94 -5.07 5.59
C PHE A 140 -4.17 -5.77 5.01
N LEU A 141 -4.46 -7.00 5.43
CA LEU A 141 -5.69 -7.71 5.08
C LEU A 141 -6.56 -7.88 6.31
N TYR A 142 -7.79 -7.44 6.19
CA TYR A 142 -8.83 -7.54 7.21
C TYR A 142 -9.94 -8.48 6.77
N ASN A 143 -10.50 -9.24 7.72
CA ASN A 143 -11.70 -10.03 7.50
C ASN A 143 -12.97 -9.15 7.51
N LYS A 144 -14.17 -9.77 7.38
CA LYS A 144 -15.46 -9.06 7.36
C LYS A 144 -15.76 -8.28 8.64
N ASP A 145 -15.23 -8.71 9.78
CA ASP A 145 -15.36 -8.00 11.06
C ASP A 145 -14.31 -6.89 11.22
N ARG A 146 -13.55 -6.62 10.13
CA ARG A 146 -12.45 -5.65 10.09
C ARG A 146 -11.39 -5.92 11.16
N LYS A 147 -11.10 -7.22 11.39
CA LYS A 147 -9.97 -7.69 12.18
C LYS A 147 -8.80 -8.03 11.26
N LEU A 148 -7.60 -7.60 11.65
CA LEU A 148 -6.37 -7.84 10.90
C LEU A 148 -6.02 -9.33 10.91
N GLU A 149 -6.01 -9.96 9.74
CA GLU A 149 -5.66 -11.37 9.56
C GLU A 149 -4.27 -11.55 8.95
N TYR A 150 -3.87 -10.61 8.08
CA TYR A 150 -2.57 -10.65 7.44
C TYR A 150 -1.94 -9.28 7.39
N ARG A 151 -0.65 -9.23 7.70
CA ARG A 151 0.22 -8.10 7.47
C ARG A 151 1.56 -8.61 6.96
N GLY A 152 1.87 -8.30 5.71
CA GLY A 152 3.05 -8.86 5.08
C GLY A 152 3.24 -8.36 3.65
N ARG A 153 4.16 -9.00 2.96
CA ARG A 153 4.50 -8.69 1.57
C ARG A 153 3.46 -9.25 0.59
N LEU A 154 3.47 -8.74 -0.66
CA LEU A 154 2.61 -9.26 -1.72
C LEU A 154 2.96 -10.72 -2.07
N ASP A 155 4.24 -10.96 -2.28
CA ASP A 155 4.82 -12.22 -2.71
C ASP A 155 6.31 -12.33 -2.29
N ASP A 156 6.94 -13.45 -2.57
CA ASP A 156 8.32 -13.75 -2.17
C ASP A 156 9.39 -13.09 -3.06
N ASN A 157 9.00 -12.40 -4.15
CA ASN A 157 9.95 -11.70 -5.02
C ASN A 157 9.41 -10.37 -5.59
N TRP A 158 9.63 -9.29 -4.85
CA TRP A 158 9.18 -7.96 -5.28
C TRP A 158 9.84 -7.50 -6.59
N LYS A 159 11.07 -7.95 -6.89
CA LYS A 159 11.94 -7.43 -7.96
C LYS A 159 11.76 -8.15 -9.29
N GLU A 160 11.65 -9.47 -9.25
CA GLU A 160 11.67 -10.35 -10.42
C GLU A 160 10.37 -11.17 -10.46
N PRO A 161 9.30 -10.63 -11.09
CA PRO A 161 7.97 -11.26 -11.08
C PRO A 161 7.97 -12.71 -11.59
N GLU A 162 8.84 -13.00 -12.56
CA GLU A 162 9.01 -14.34 -13.15
C GLU A 162 9.60 -15.37 -12.17
N ASN A 163 10.21 -14.91 -11.08
CA ASN A 163 10.80 -15.74 -10.04
C ASN A 163 9.92 -15.84 -8.78
N VAL A 164 8.69 -15.32 -8.83
CA VAL A 164 7.72 -15.50 -7.75
C VAL A 164 7.37 -16.97 -7.64
N THR A 165 7.58 -17.55 -6.46
CA THR A 165 7.23 -18.94 -6.15
C THR A 165 6.10 -19.04 -5.14
N ARG A 166 5.80 -17.93 -4.43
CA ARG A 166 4.79 -17.89 -3.40
C ARG A 166 4.09 -16.53 -3.37
N GLU A 167 2.78 -16.55 -3.57
CA GLU A 167 1.91 -15.37 -3.56
C GLU A 167 1.23 -15.23 -2.20
N GLU A 168 1.96 -14.77 -1.16
CA GLU A 168 1.48 -14.79 0.22
C GLU A 168 0.18 -14.01 0.43
N LEU A 169 0.02 -12.83 -0.20
CA LEU A 169 -1.22 -12.06 -0.06
C LEU A 169 -2.41 -12.81 -0.69
N ARG A 170 -2.24 -13.44 -1.86
CA ARG A 170 -3.28 -14.26 -2.49
C ARG A 170 -3.69 -15.42 -1.59
N MET A 171 -2.71 -16.16 -1.08
CA MET A 171 -2.95 -17.28 -0.15
C MET A 171 -3.70 -16.82 1.11
N ALA A 172 -3.35 -15.63 1.63
CA ALA A 172 -4.01 -15.06 2.80
C ALA A 172 -5.47 -14.66 2.49
N ILE A 173 -5.73 -14.03 1.33
CA ILE A 173 -7.10 -13.70 0.89
C ILE A 173 -7.94 -14.97 0.75
N ASP A 174 -7.42 -16.02 0.10
CA ASP A 174 -8.11 -17.29 -0.06
C ASP A 174 -8.48 -17.94 1.28
N ALA A 175 -7.55 -17.89 2.25
CA ALA A 175 -7.80 -18.40 3.60
C ALA A 175 -8.94 -17.61 4.30
N VAL A 176 -8.88 -16.27 4.27
CA VAL A 176 -9.89 -15.40 4.88
C VAL A 176 -11.27 -15.61 4.26
N LEU A 177 -11.36 -15.63 2.92
CA LEU A 177 -12.63 -15.84 2.21
C LEU A 177 -13.22 -17.24 2.46
N SER A 178 -12.37 -18.24 2.70
CA SER A 178 -12.79 -19.60 3.05
C SER A 178 -13.10 -19.80 4.54
N GLY A 179 -12.88 -18.78 5.37
CA GLY A 179 -13.03 -18.87 6.83
C GLY A 179 -11.96 -19.73 7.50
N ASN A 180 -10.82 -19.93 6.85
CA ASN A 180 -9.70 -20.69 7.37
C ASN A 180 -8.68 -19.77 8.05
N GLU A 181 -7.90 -20.31 8.98
CA GLU A 181 -6.73 -19.63 9.53
C GLU A 181 -5.60 -19.55 8.48
N ILE A 182 -4.80 -18.49 8.55
CA ILE A 182 -3.58 -18.36 7.74
C ILE A 182 -2.49 -19.19 8.44
N ASP A 183 -2.10 -20.31 7.85
CA ASP A 183 -1.24 -21.34 8.45
C ASP A 183 0.25 -21.21 8.08
N PHE A 184 0.69 -20.01 7.72
CA PHE A 184 2.08 -19.74 7.36
C PHE A 184 2.65 -18.50 8.05
N ASP A 185 3.97 -18.46 8.18
CA ASP A 185 4.70 -17.33 8.74
C ASP A 185 4.55 -16.09 7.83
N GLN A 186 4.07 -15.00 8.40
CA GLN A 186 3.88 -13.73 7.69
C GLN A 186 5.20 -12.96 7.66
N VAL A 187 5.69 -12.69 6.45
CA VAL A 187 6.94 -11.96 6.23
C VAL A 187 6.62 -10.48 6.04
N ALA A 188 7.28 -9.60 6.78
CA ALA A 188 7.06 -8.17 6.72
C ALA A 188 7.21 -7.60 5.29
N SER A 189 6.33 -6.67 4.93
CA SER A 189 6.53 -5.81 3.77
C SER A 189 7.83 -5.02 3.92
N MET A 190 8.46 -4.68 2.80
CA MET A 190 9.69 -3.93 2.75
C MET A 190 9.63 -2.92 1.61
N GLY A 191 10.06 -1.68 1.87
CA GLY A 191 10.04 -0.65 0.84
C GLY A 191 10.65 0.66 1.28
N CYS A 192 10.34 1.74 0.57
CA CYS A 192 10.74 3.08 0.98
C CYS A 192 9.97 3.51 2.23
N ASN A 193 10.63 4.21 3.16
CA ASN A 193 9.93 4.81 4.28
C ASN A 193 8.88 5.82 3.80
N ILE A 194 7.74 5.93 4.51
CA ILE A 194 6.78 7.03 4.33
C ILE A 194 7.50 8.36 4.57
N LYS A 195 7.21 9.36 3.74
CA LYS A 195 7.79 10.70 3.83
C LYS A 195 6.92 11.54 4.75
N TRP A 196 7.33 11.59 6.03
CA TRP A 196 6.62 12.34 7.07
C TRP A 196 6.87 13.85 6.92
N LYS A 197 5.83 14.65 7.27
CA LYS A 197 5.93 16.12 7.44
C LYS A 197 6.80 16.47 8.61
#